data_06425fd689d4ee6d90eba74b326c9c91
#
_entry.id   06425fd689d4ee6d90eba74b326c9c91
#
_cell.length_a   1.000
_cell.length_b   1.000
_cell.length_c   1.000
_cell.angle_alpha   90.00
_cell.angle_beta   90.00
_cell.angle_gamma   90.00
#
_symmetry.space_group_name_H-M   'P 1'
#
loop_
_entity.id
_entity.type
_entity.pdbx_description
1 polymer ?
#
loop_
_entity_poly.entity_id
_entity_poly.type
_entity_poly.pdbx_seq_one_letter_code
_entity_poly.pdbx_strand_id
1 'polypeptide(L)'
;MKQKHTLLTLAAVFAAALPLTSQAAVTRTGTIKFTGKVTAPSCSVDGSTAMAIPAINVALGEISMDKVQALASRPSHFKAHSITITCTGAKNLTVSLKALDSTNTLTGQTNILKNIASGSPAAGIGIALYQTGKAISYDLVSGELLNKSTPSTETITFDAAFVKDPAVTTITAGNVQADLPFELSYD
;
A
#
# COMPACT_ATOMS: atom_id res chain seq x y z
N MET A 1 -92.49 11.14 72.26
CA MET A 1 -93.19 12.38 71.95
C MET A 1 -92.84 12.83 70.56
N LYS A 2 -93.84 12.99 69.74
CA LYS A 2 -93.96 13.81 68.53
C LYS A 2 -93.00 13.49 67.37
N GLN A 3 -93.47 12.79 66.29
CA GLN A 3 -94.16 13.38 65.11
C GLN A 3 -93.20 14.37 64.38
N LYS A 4 -92.94 14.29 63.13
CA LYS A 4 -93.82 14.26 61.87
C LYS A 4 -92.93 14.36 60.65
N HIS A 5 -93.50 13.81 59.60
CA HIS A 5 -93.70 14.23 58.18
C HIS A 5 -92.45 14.10 57.22
N THR A 6 -92.60 13.09 56.39
CA THR A 6 -92.89 13.14 54.94
C THR A 6 -92.31 14.32 54.14
N LEU A 7 -91.55 14.01 53.16
CA LEU A 7 -91.81 14.49 51.79
C LEU A 7 -90.89 13.71 50.78
N LEU A 8 -91.62 13.06 49.88
CA LEU A 8 -91.10 12.50 48.65
C LEU A 8 -90.55 13.61 47.76
N THR A 9 -89.33 13.44 47.25
CA THR A 9 -88.97 14.11 45.99
C THR A 9 -88.22 13.11 45.13
N LEU A 10 -88.91 12.72 44.08
CA LEU A 10 -88.47 11.92 42.96
C LEU A 10 -87.45 12.73 42.14
N ALA A 11 -86.16 12.44 42.27
CA ALA A 11 -85.16 13.02 41.40
C ALA A 11 -84.75 12.00 40.32
N ALA A 12 -85.28 12.29 39.12
CA ALA A 12 -84.92 11.51 37.93
C ALA A 12 -83.41 11.70 37.61
N VAL A 13 -82.70 10.64 37.74
CA VAL A 13 -81.29 10.60 37.31
C VAL A 13 -81.23 10.35 35.81
N PHE A 14 -81.06 11.42 35.05
CA PHE A 14 -80.71 11.36 33.67
C PHE A 14 -79.23 10.87 33.59
N ALA A 15 -79.08 9.60 33.35
CA ALA A 15 -77.75 9.04 32.97
C ALA A 15 -77.46 9.54 31.54
N ALA A 16 -76.67 10.59 31.46
CA ALA A 16 -76.07 11.03 30.19
C ALA A 16 -75.00 10.00 29.79
N ALA A 17 -75.36 9.10 28.90
CA ALA A 17 -74.42 8.23 28.23
C ALA A 17 -73.51 9.08 27.35
N LEU A 18 -72.35 9.48 27.86
CA LEU A 18 -71.34 10.08 27.07
C LEU A 18 -70.76 8.99 26.14
N PRO A 19 -70.74 9.15 24.84
CA PRO A 19 -70.09 8.25 23.95
C PRO A 19 -68.57 8.34 24.24
N LEU A 20 -68.00 7.30 24.81
CA LEU A 20 -66.58 7.12 24.86
C LEU A 20 -66.08 6.95 23.42
N THR A 21 -65.69 8.04 22.78
CA THR A 21 -64.99 7.98 21.51
C THR A 21 -63.68 7.32 21.76
N SER A 22 -63.60 6.03 21.52
CA SER A 22 -62.35 5.30 21.47
C SER A 22 -61.50 5.92 20.34
N GLN A 23 -60.52 6.74 20.72
CA GLN A 23 -59.50 7.18 19.77
C GLN A 23 -58.67 5.99 19.38
N ALA A 24 -58.93 5.42 18.21
CA ALA A 24 -58.09 4.41 17.63
C ALA A 24 -56.66 4.99 17.46
N ALA A 25 -55.69 4.34 18.08
CA ALA A 25 -54.27 4.72 17.90
C ALA A 25 -53.90 4.67 16.42
N VAL A 26 -53.52 5.80 15.86
CA VAL A 26 -53.07 5.88 14.48
C VAL A 26 -51.60 5.44 14.46
N THR A 27 -51.35 4.21 13.99
CA THR A 27 -50.00 3.71 13.76
C THR A 27 -49.55 4.16 12.36
N ARG A 28 -48.41 4.86 12.31
CA ARG A 28 -47.75 5.19 11.04
C ARG A 28 -46.49 4.38 10.94
N THR A 29 -46.34 3.66 9.85
CA THR A 29 -45.13 2.90 9.53
C THR A 29 -44.32 3.66 8.48
N GLY A 30 -43.00 3.66 8.64
CA GLY A 30 -42.05 4.23 7.69
C GLY A 30 -40.92 3.25 7.42
N THR A 31 -40.23 3.43 6.31
CA THR A 31 -39.06 2.62 5.95
C THR A 31 -37.82 3.50 5.97
N ILE A 32 -36.79 3.07 6.68
CA ILE A 32 -35.46 3.69 6.61
C ILE A 32 -34.64 2.83 5.64
N LYS A 33 -34.21 3.43 4.53
CA LYS A 33 -33.39 2.75 3.52
C LYS A 33 -31.93 3.03 3.77
N PHE A 34 -31.16 1.99 4.03
CA PHE A 34 -29.72 2.06 4.11
C PHE A 34 -29.12 1.66 2.76
N THR A 35 -28.21 2.48 2.23
CA THR A 35 -27.46 2.18 1.00
C THR A 35 -25.99 2.39 1.28
N GLY A 36 -25.15 1.50 0.80
CA GLY A 36 -23.71 1.57 0.94
C GLY A 36 -23.04 0.70 -0.12
N LYS A 37 -21.73 0.92 -0.31
CA LYS A 37 -20.89 0.11 -1.19
C LYS A 37 -19.74 -0.43 -0.35
N VAL A 38 -19.49 -1.73 -0.45
CA VAL A 38 -18.29 -2.36 0.10
C VAL A 38 -17.31 -2.52 -1.05
N THR A 39 -16.10 -2.03 -0.88
CA THR A 39 -15.02 -2.17 -1.86
C THR A 39 -13.94 -3.08 -1.29
N ALA A 40 -13.30 -3.88 -2.15
CA ALA A 40 -12.09 -4.61 -1.79
C ALA A 40 -10.92 -3.63 -1.54
N PRO A 41 -9.93 -4.00 -0.72
CA PRO A 41 -8.71 -3.24 -0.60
C PRO A 41 -8.00 -3.13 -1.95
N SER A 42 -7.33 -2.03 -2.18
CA SER A 42 -6.58 -1.79 -3.42
C SER A 42 -5.37 -0.91 -3.16
N CYS A 43 -4.28 -1.18 -3.85
CA CYS A 43 -3.09 -0.34 -3.85
C CYS A 43 -2.70 0.02 -5.27
N SER A 44 -2.20 1.24 -5.46
CA SER A 44 -1.57 1.71 -6.71
C SER A 44 -0.10 1.99 -6.48
N VAL A 45 0.70 1.79 -7.51
CA VAL A 45 2.13 2.11 -7.52
C VAL A 45 2.35 3.22 -8.54
N ASP A 46 2.89 4.36 -8.11
CA ASP A 46 3.07 5.58 -8.91
C ASP A 46 1.81 5.95 -9.73
N GLY A 47 0.63 5.79 -9.08
CA GLY A 47 -0.68 6.06 -9.67
C GLY A 47 -1.25 4.94 -10.56
N SER A 48 -0.50 3.88 -10.86
CA SER A 48 -1.00 2.73 -11.63
C SER A 48 -1.76 1.75 -10.72
N THR A 49 -3.00 1.43 -11.10
CA THR A 49 -3.83 0.41 -10.46
C THR A 49 -3.87 -0.91 -11.25
N ALA A 50 -3.05 -1.03 -12.30
CA ALA A 50 -3.00 -2.22 -13.12
C ALA A 50 -2.49 -3.43 -12.32
N MET A 51 -3.05 -4.62 -12.57
CA MET A 51 -2.54 -5.88 -11.97
C MET A 51 -1.07 -6.14 -12.31
N ALA A 52 -0.67 -5.81 -13.54
CA ALA A 52 0.74 -5.77 -13.94
C ALA A 52 1.23 -4.32 -13.75
N ILE A 53 2.05 -4.10 -12.74
CA ILE A 53 2.66 -2.78 -12.49
C ILE A 53 3.58 -2.45 -13.66
N PRO A 54 3.45 -1.27 -14.30
CA PRO A 54 4.38 -0.85 -15.34
C PRO A 54 5.81 -0.82 -14.82
N ALA A 55 6.79 -1.07 -15.72
CA ALA A 55 8.19 -1.01 -15.33
C ALA A 55 8.56 0.38 -14.79
N ILE A 56 9.16 0.40 -13.60
CA ILE A 56 9.68 1.61 -12.99
C ILE A 56 11.08 1.85 -13.54
N ASN A 57 11.25 2.94 -14.29
CA ASN A 57 12.51 3.25 -14.94
C ASN A 57 13.40 4.12 -14.04
N VAL A 58 14.57 3.59 -13.68
CA VAL A 58 15.60 4.29 -12.90
C VAL A 58 16.79 4.61 -13.80
N ALA A 59 16.89 5.85 -14.26
CA ALA A 59 18.02 6.29 -15.07
C ALA A 59 19.23 6.63 -14.20
N LEU A 60 20.27 5.80 -14.24
CA LEU A 60 21.50 6.02 -13.48
C LEU A 60 22.43 7.07 -14.12
N GLY A 61 22.23 7.35 -15.42
CA GLY A 61 23.08 8.27 -16.18
C GLY A 61 24.41 7.64 -16.59
N GLU A 62 25.37 8.48 -16.93
CA GLU A 62 26.71 8.07 -17.32
C GLU A 62 27.71 8.28 -16.18
N ILE A 63 28.71 7.41 -16.11
CA ILE A 63 29.79 7.47 -15.13
C ILE A 63 31.11 7.06 -15.78
N SER A 64 32.18 7.70 -15.39
CA SER A 64 33.54 7.27 -15.77
C SER A 64 33.94 6.00 -15.02
N MET A 65 34.65 5.09 -15.68
CA MET A 65 35.08 3.81 -15.10
C MET A 65 35.87 3.95 -13.82
N ASP A 66 36.68 5.00 -13.67
CA ASP A 66 37.47 5.29 -12.47
C ASP A 66 36.61 5.59 -11.23
N LYS A 67 35.35 5.91 -11.42
CA LYS A 67 34.36 6.20 -10.37
C LYS A 67 33.55 4.96 -9.94
N VAL A 68 33.61 3.87 -10.71
CA VAL A 68 32.92 2.63 -10.35
C VAL A 68 33.65 1.97 -9.18
N GLN A 69 32.98 1.86 -8.05
CA GLN A 69 33.53 1.38 -6.80
C GLN A 69 33.06 -0.03 -6.46
N ALA A 70 33.74 -0.67 -5.54
CA ALA A 70 33.31 -1.95 -5.00
C ALA A 70 32.03 -1.77 -4.13
N LEU A 71 31.28 -2.85 -3.99
CA LEU A 71 30.02 -2.87 -3.23
C LEU A 71 30.17 -2.45 -1.75
N ALA A 72 31.29 -2.71 -1.12
CA ALA A 72 31.54 -2.47 0.32
C ALA A 72 31.40 -0.99 0.75
N SER A 73 31.43 -0.06 -0.19
CA SER A 73 31.28 1.37 0.07
C SER A 73 30.12 1.89 -0.77
N ARG A 74 29.19 2.62 -0.15
CA ARG A 74 28.16 3.32 -0.92
C ARG A 74 28.87 4.29 -1.88
N PRO A 75 28.70 4.12 -3.20
CA PRO A 75 29.37 4.95 -4.16
C PRO A 75 28.93 6.43 -4.05
N SER A 76 29.85 7.36 -4.32
CA SER A 76 29.52 8.79 -4.33
C SER A 76 28.59 9.20 -5.49
N HIS A 77 28.50 8.38 -6.53
CA HIS A 77 27.71 8.61 -7.76
C HIS A 77 26.39 7.82 -7.79
N PHE A 78 25.73 7.69 -6.68
CA PHE A 78 24.39 7.06 -6.61
C PHE A 78 23.31 7.95 -7.21
N LYS A 79 22.20 7.32 -7.60
CA LYS A 79 20.93 7.99 -7.95
C LYS A 79 19.88 7.58 -6.93
N ALA A 80 19.37 8.57 -6.20
CA ALA A 80 18.21 8.38 -5.36
C ALA A 80 16.95 8.22 -6.24
N HIS A 81 16.12 7.28 -5.87
CA HIS A 81 14.83 7.05 -6.50
C HIS A 81 13.76 6.84 -5.44
N SER A 82 12.52 7.19 -5.76
CA SER A 82 11.39 6.98 -4.88
C SER A 82 10.22 6.36 -5.64
N ILE A 83 9.51 5.47 -4.96
CA ILE A 83 8.29 4.82 -5.44
C ILE A 83 7.19 5.20 -4.47
N THR A 84 6.05 5.68 -4.98
CA THR A 84 4.89 6.02 -4.16
C THR A 84 3.83 4.94 -4.29
N ILE A 85 3.37 4.41 -3.16
CA ILE A 85 2.30 3.43 -3.09
C ILE A 85 1.14 4.05 -2.34
N THR A 86 -0.04 4.09 -2.96
CA THR A 86 -1.26 4.61 -2.34
C THR A 86 -2.27 3.48 -2.21
N CYS A 87 -2.70 3.21 -0.98
CA CYS A 87 -3.63 2.14 -0.65
C CYS A 87 -4.97 2.70 -0.14
N THR A 88 -6.05 1.96 -0.41
CA THR A 88 -7.37 2.24 0.12
C THR A 88 -7.94 0.96 0.73
N GLY A 89 -8.24 1.00 2.02
CA GLY A 89 -8.84 -0.11 2.75
C GLY A 89 -7.92 -1.29 3.04
N ALA A 90 -6.63 -1.22 2.71
CA ALA A 90 -5.66 -2.24 3.05
C ALA A 90 -5.30 -2.19 4.54
N LYS A 91 -5.11 -3.37 5.14
CA LYS A 91 -4.69 -3.51 6.54
C LYS A 91 -3.20 -3.68 6.67
N ASN A 92 -2.59 -4.38 5.71
CA ASN A 92 -1.15 -4.61 5.65
C ASN A 92 -0.66 -4.37 4.22
N LEU A 93 0.58 -3.93 4.11
CA LEU A 93 1.28 -3.75 2.85
C LEU A 93 2.72 -4.21 3.03
N THR A 94 3.17 -5.12 2.17
CA THR A 94 4.56 -5.55 2.10
C THR A 94 5.08 -5.40 0.67
N VAL A 95 6.27 -4.85 0.52
CA VAL A 95 6.99 -4.74 -0.75
C VAL A 95 8.32 -5.46 -0.61
N SER A 96 8.51 -6.53 -1.38
CA SER A 96 9.68 -7.38 -1.32
C SER A 96 10.40 -7.45 -2.66
N LEU A 97 11.73 -7.51 -2.61
CA LEU A 97 12.56 -7.74 -3.78
C LEU A 97 12.55 -9.23 -4.13
N LYS A 98 12.53 -9.55 -5.42
CA LYS A 98 12.37 -10.91 -5.94
C LYS A 98 13.33 -11.23 -7.09
N ALA A 99 14.56 -10.73 -7.01
CA ALA A 99 15.57 -11.12 -7.98
C ALA A 99 15.82 -12.62 -7.96
N LEU A 100 16.00 -13.21 -9.12
CA LEU A 100 16.38 -14.62 -9.26
C LEU A 100 17.93 -14.71 -9.36
N ASP A 101 18.55 -15.48 -8.49
CA ASP A 101 20.02 -15.58 -8.35
C ASP A 101 20.79 -15.72 -9.68
N SER A 102 20.34 -16.60 -10.56
CA SER A 102 21.05 -16.87 -11.82
C SER A 102 20.61 -15.98 -12.98
N THR A 103 19.48 -15.31 -12.88
CA THR A 103 18.90 -14.51 -13.97
C THR A 103 19.14 -13.03 -13.77
N ASN A 104 18.91 -12.52 -12.58
CA ASN A 104 18.96 -11.10 -12.28
C ASN A 104 20.21 -10.67 -11.52
N THR A 105 20.88 -11.57 -10.75
CA THR A 105 22.06 -11.23 -9.97
C THR A 105 23.35 -11.83 -10.52
N LEU A 106 24.47 -11.27 -10.11
CA LEU A 106 25.78 -11.86 -10.39
C LEU A 106 25.93 -13.18 -9.65
N THR A 107 26.63 -14.13 -10.26
CA THR A 107 26.85 -15.46 -9.67
C THR A 107 27.46 -15.37 -8.26
N GLY A 108 26.77 -15.96 -7.29
CA GLY A 108 27.20 -15.95 -5.88
C GLY A 108 27.00 -14.60 -5.16
N GLN A 109 26.27 -13.66 -5.77
CA GLN A 109 25.93 -12.37 -5.17
C GLN A 109 24.42 -12.22 -5.07
N THR A 110 23.91 -11.85 -3.90
CA THR A 110 22.48 -11.56 -3.70
C THR A 110 22.16 -10.07 -3.70
N ASN A 111 23.18 -9.23 -3.83
CA ASN A 111 23.07 -7.77 -3.66
C ASN A 111 23.62 -6.97 -4.85
N ILE A 112 23.98 -7.65 -5.96
CA ILE A 112 24.42 -7.01 -7.20
C ILE A 112 23.59 -7.55 -8.37
N LEU A 113 22.87 -6.69 -9.06
CA LEU A 113 22.19 -7.02 -10.30
C LEU A 113 23.20 -7.19 -11.43
N LYS A 114 22.98 -8.23 -12.21
CA LYS A 114 23.77 -8.54 -13.39
C LYS A 114 23.49 -7.55 -14.52
N ASN A 115 24.53 -7.13 -15.23
CA ASN A 115 24.35 -6.38 -16.48
C ASN A 115 23.80 -7.30 -17.59
N ILE A 116 22.61 -6.93 -18.09
CA ILE A 116 21.93 -7.64 -19.18
C ILE A 116 21.81 -6.77 -20.45
N ALA A 117 22.55 -5.66 -20.53
CA ALA A 117 22.51 -4.77 -21.69
C ALA A 117 22.88 -5.52 -22.96
N SER A 118 22.14 -5.23 -24.04
CA SER A 118 22.46 -5.65 -25.40
C SER A 118 23.27 -4.54 -26.11
N GLY A 119 24.13 -4.90 -27.04
CA GLY A 119 24.92 -3.93 -27.79
C GLY A 119 26.01 -3.25 -26.96
N SER A 120 27.23 -3.74 -27.06
CA SER A 120 28.41 -3.23 -26.34
C SER A 120 28.22 -3.12 -24.83
N PRO A 121 27.91 -4.23 -24.12
CA PRO A 121 27.74 -4.21 -22.69
C PRO A 121 29.06 -3.90 -21.97
N ALA A 122 28.98 -3.13 -20.90
CA ALA A 122 30.07 -2.99 -19.94
C ALA A 122 30.37 -4.34 -19.27
N ALA A 123 31.64 -4.75 -19.20
CA ALA A 123 32.01 -5.97 -18.50
C ALA A 123 32.48 -5.65 -17.08
N GLY A 124 32.20 -6.58 -16.15
CA GLY A 124 32.60 -6.47 -14.75
C GLY A 124 31.89 -5.36 -13.96
N ILE A 125 30.71 -4.95 -14.42
CA ILE A 125 29.88 -3.93 -13.76
C ILE A 125 28.48 -4.51 -13.54
N GLY A 126 27.95 -4.28 -12.34
CA GLY A 126 26.56 -4.53 -11.99
C GLY A 126 25.91 -3.30 -11.35
N ILE A 127 24.70 -3.47 -10.86
CA ILE A 127 23.94 -2.42 -10.16
C ILE A 127 23.61 -2.93 -8.76
N ALA A 128 23.83 -2.09 -7.75
CA ALA A 128 23.42 -2.37 -6.39
C ALA A 128 22.44 -1.30 -5.90
N LEU A 129 21.51 -1.73 -5.03
CA LEU A 129 20.59 -0.85 -4.33
C LEU A 129 21.05 -0.70 -2.88
N TYR A 130 20.98 0.52 -2.39
CA TYR A 130 21.36 0.87 -1.03
C TYR A 130 20.21 1.50 -0.28
N GLN A 131 20.17 1.31 1.03
CA GLN A 131 19.29 2.07 1.89
C GLN A 131 19.66 3.55 1.80
N THR A 132 18.67 4.40 1.61
CA THR A 132 18.88 5.84 1.43
C THR A 132 19.78 6.43 2.51
N GLY A 133 20.85 7.09 2.08
CA GLY A 133 21.81 7.72 2.97
C GLY A 133 22.77 6.76 3.70
N LYS A 134 22.71 5.44 3.46
CA LYS A 134 23.54 4.45 4.16
C LYS A 134 24.43 3.67 3.18
N ALA A 135 25.54 3.14 3.69
CA ALA A 135 26.41 2.20 2.96
C ALA A 135 25.95 0.74 3.09
N ILE A 136 24.65 0.51 3.27
CA ILE A 136 24.04 -0.81 3.43
C ILE A 136 23.27 -1.13 2.16
N SER A 137 23.73 -2.13 1.40
CA SER A 137 23.03 -2.64 0.23
C SER A 137 21.87 -3.54 0.64
N TYR A 138 20.83 -3.56 -0.19
CA TYR A 138 19.73 -4.50 -0.05
C TYR A 138 20.15 -5.90 -0.52
N ASP A 139 19.62 -6.93 0.12
CA ASP A 139 19.51 -8.25 -0.48
C ASP A 139 18.41 -8.18 -1.55
N LEU A 140 18.77 -8.46 -2.80
CA LEU A 140 17.86 -8.29 -3.93
C LEU A 140 16.99 -9.52 -4.17
N VAL A 141 17.32 -10.65 -3.56
CA VAL A 141 16.60 -11.91 -3.70
C VAL A 141 15.46 -12.01 -2.68
N SER A 142 15.69 -11.54 -1.46
CA SER A 142 14.74 -11.69 -0.36
C SER A 142 14.57 -10.41 0.48
N GLY A 143 15.19 -9.31 0.08
CA GLY A 143 15.13 -8.04 0.81
C GLY A 143 13.71 -7.44 0.83
N GLU A 144 13.35 -6.89 1.97
CA GLU A 144 12.10 -6.16 2.14
C GLU A 144 12.36 -4.65 2.02
N LEU A 145 11.61 -3.98 1.16
CA LEU A 145 11.68 -2.53 0.99
C LEU A 145 10.71 -1.80 1.92
N LEU A 146 9.56 -2.40 2.18
CA LEU A 146 8.51 -1.81 3.02
C LEU A 146 7.68 -2.92 3.66
N ASN A 147 7.35 -2.71 4.95
CA ASN A 147 6.33 -3.47 5.66
C ASN A 147 5.54 -2.48 6.51
N LYS A 148 4.26 -2.34 6.23
CA LYS A 148 3.42 -1.32 6.84
C LYS A 148 2.05 -1.88 7.19
N SER A 149 1.62 -1.66 8.42
CA SER A 149 0.23 -1.86 8.84
C SER A 149 -0.58 -0.58 8.61
N THR A 150 -1.83 -0.74 8.22
CA THR A 150 -2.76 0.36 7.90
C THR A 150 -2.18 1.38 6.91
N PRO A 151 -1.70 0.92 5.74
CA PRO A 151 -1.07 1.80 4.76
C PRO A 151 -2.08 2.79 4.17
N SER A 152 -1.61 3.99 3.89
CA SER A 152 -2.36 5.02 3.16
C SER A 152 -1.60 5.46 1.91
N THR A 153 -0.66 6.36 2.09
CA THR A 153 0.32 6.74 1.06
C THR A 153 1.70 6.55 1.64
N GLU A 154 2.43 5.60 1.07
CA GLU A 154 3.76 5.23 1.52
C GLU A 154 4.77 5.56 0.41
N THR A 155 5.94 6.04 0.80
CA THR A 155 7.04 6.32 -0.13
C THR A 155 8.23 5.45 0.22
N ILE A 156 8.64 4.62 -0.72
CA ILE A 156 9.87 3.83 -0.64
C ILE A 156 10.97 4.64 -1.30
N THR A 157 12.09 4.84 -0.61
CA THR A 157 13.27 5.50 -1.18
C THR A 157 14.47 4.57 -1.12
N PHE A 158 15.25 4.56 -2.18
CA PHE A 158 16.50 3.84 -2.27
C PHE A 158 17.51 4.57 -3.14
N ASP A 159 18.76 4.24 -2.96
CA ASP A 159 19.86 4.75 -3.80
C ASP A 159 20.34 3.61 -4.69
N ALA A 160 20.45 3.84 -6.00
CA ALA A 160 20.99 2.87 -6.94
C ALA A 160 22.32 3.35 -7.51
N ALA A 161 23.26 2.44 -7.69
CA ALA A 161 24.59 2.78 -8.21
C ALA A 161 25.22 1.65 -9.01
N PHE A 162 26.10 2.01 -9.93
CA PHE A 162 27.00 1.07 -10.56
C PHE A 162 28.05 0.59 -9.57
N VAL A 163 28.30 -0.71 -9.54
CA VAL A 163 29.30 -1.34 -8.69
C VAL A 163 30.16 -2.31 -9.50
N LYS A 164 31.39 -2.46 -9.07
CA LYS A 164 32.31 -3.44 -9.65
C LYS A 164 31.93 -4.86 -9.21
N ASP A 165 31.92 -5.78 -10.16
CA ASP A 165 31.83 -7.22 -9.88
C ASP A 165 33.05 -7.66 -9.07
N PRO A 166 32.87 -8.21 -7.88
CA PRO A 166 34.00 -8.64 -7.04
C PRO A 166 34.82 -9.80 -7.64
N ALA A 167 34.25 -10.55 -8.59
CA ALA A 167 34.91 -11.69 -9.25
C ALA A 167 35.91 -11.27 -10.35
N VAL A 168 35.90 -9.98 -10.76
CA VAL A 168 36.75 -9.52 -11.84
C VAL A 168 37.76 -8.45 -11.39
N THR A 169 38.95 -8.47 -12.01
CA THR A 169 40.03 -7.49 -11.72
C THR A 169 39.86 -6.21 -12.54
N THR A 170 39.39 -6.33 -13.78
CA THR A 170 39.23 -5.22 -14.73
C THR A 170 37.78 -5.04 -15.16
N ILE A 171 37.42 -3.81 -15.40
CA ILE A 171 36.09 -3.44 -15.96
C ILE A 171 36.29 -2.83 -17.36
N THR A 172 35.27 -2.88 -18.20
CA THR A 172 35.26 -2.21 -19.50
C THR A 172 34.09 -1.26 -19.61
N ALA A 173 34.28 -0.19 -20.39
CA ALA A 173 33.19 0.73 -20.72
C ALA A 173 32.16 0.05 -21.60
N GLY A 174 30.92 0.50 -21.51
CA GLY A 174 29.81 -0.01 -22.30
C GLY A 174 28.45 0.30 -21.64
N ASN A 175 27.40 -0.25 -22.23
CA ASN A 175 26.04 -0.08 -21.72
C ASN A 175 25.78 -0.97 -20.50
N VAL A 176 24.98 -0.46 -19.56
CA VAL A 176 24.52 -1.19 -18.37
C VAL A 176 23.01 -1.13 -18.30
N GLN A 177 22.40 -2.28 -18.21
CA GLN A 177 20.96 -2.47 -17.96
C GLN A 177 20.78 -3.60 -16.98
N ALA A 178 19.83 -3.48 -16.05
CA ALA A 178 19.45 -4.57 -15.16
C ALA A 178 17.99 -4.47 -14.83
N ASP A 179 17.35 -5.62 -14.61
CA ASP A 179 15.96 -5.72 -14.20
C ASP A 179 15.89 -6.30 -12.79
N LEU A 180 15.12 -5.66 -11.92
CA LEU A 180 14.88 -6.10 -10.56
C LEU A 180 13.37 -6.35 -10.38
N PRO A 181 12.95 -7.62 -10.34
CA PRO A 181 11.59 -7.96 -9.97
C PRO A 181 11.30 -7.59 -8.51
N PHE A 182 10.08 -7.13 -8.26
CA PHE A 182 9.57 -6.91 -6.91
C PHE A 182 8.14 -7.42 -6.80
N GLU A 183 7.71 -7.71 -5.59
CA GLU A 183 6.36 -8.16 -5.27
C GLU A 183 5.72 -7.19 -4.30
N LEU A 184 4.47 -6.84 -4.57
CA LEU A 184 3.64 -6.04 -3.70
C LEU A 184 2.48 -6.92 -3.22
N SER A 185 2.40 -7.11 -1.91
CA SER A 185 1.34 -7.88 -1.24
C SER A 185 0.56 -6.98 -0.28
N TYR A 186 -0.76 -7.07 -0.32
CA TYR A 186 -1.65 -6.33 0.60
C TYR A 186 -2.95 -7.09 0.85
N ASP A 187 -3.60 -6.84 1.99
CA ASP A 187 -4.86 -7.46 2.43
C ASP A 187 -5.82 -6.46 3.10
#